data_622f15a03d2ebb7af14761d560ab4a79
#
_entry.id   622f15a03d2ebb7af14761d560ab4a79
#
_cell.length_a   1.000
_cell.length_b   1.000
_cell.length_c   1.000
_cell.angle_alpha   90.00
_cell.angle_beta   90.00
_cell.angle_gamma   90.00
#
_symmetry.space_group_name_H-M   'P 1'
#
loop_
_entity.id
_entity.type
_entity.pdbx_description
1 polymer ?
#
loop_
_entity_poly.entity_id
_entity_poly.type
_entity_poly.pdbx_seq_one_letter_code
_entity_poly.pdbx_strand_id
1 'polypeptide(L)'
;DYVIAFTVIGLAGFLRNKVSNPSAAAVTGTVGVCALRYICHVISGGTVWAGVSIPSTDGLLYSLSYNATYMIPETIINAAAVFWLFGCLNFRSEKISVAKKIEKNLAETVSASISILSLMVAVIVDAVAVFASLQNPDSGVLDFSLISNTNFTLVGIVSAIGIVLCVVFAIIAKVTSNSAKKVN
;
A
#
# COMPACT_ATOMS: atom_id res chain seq x y z
N ASP A 1 -15.92 9.67 11.84
CA ASP A 1 -15.07 9.14 10.77
C ASP A 1 -13.69 8.78 11.30
N TYR A 2 -12.82 9.77 11.55
CA TYR A 2 -11.41 9.56 11.92
C TYR A 2 -11.23 8.70 13.17
N VAL A 3 -12.00 8.91 14.24
CA VAL A 3 -11.83 8.20 15.52
C VAL A 3 -11.95 6.68 15.31
N ILE A 4 -13.00 6.22 14.65
CA ILE A 4 -13.21 4.78 14.42
C ILE A 4 -12.19 4.26 13.41
N ALA A 5 -12.00 4.96 12.29
CA ALA A 5 -11.08 4.55 11.23
C ALA A 5 -9.62 4.41 11.72
N PHE A 6 -9.16 5.28 12.62
CA PHE A 6 -7.82 5.17 13.19
C PHE A 6 -7.73 4.17 14.35
N THR A 7 -8.80 3.98 15.12
CA THR A 7 -8.81 2.99 16.21
C THR A 7 -8.61 1.58 15.69
N VAL A 8 -9.19 1.22 14.52
CA VAL A 8 -9.03 -0.12 13.94
C VAL A 8 -7.59 -0.43 13.53
N ILE A 9 -6.71 0.56 13.38
CA ILE A 9 -5.28 0.32 13.07
C ILE A 9 -4.61 -0.51 14.16
N GLY A 10 -5.03 -0.37 15.42
CA GLY A 10 -4.54 -1.18 16.52
C GLY A 10 -4.75 -2.69 16.33
N LEU A 11 -5.73 -3.09 15.51
CA LEU A 11 -6.01 -4.49 15.21
C LEU A 11 -4.95 -5.11 14.27
N ALA A 12 -4.09 -4.32 13.61
CA ALA A 12 -3.04 -4.85 12.73
C ALA A 12 -2.11 -5.84 13.44
N GLY A 13 -1.89 -5.64 14.75
CA GLY A 13 -1.07 -6.53 15.58
C GLY A 13 -1.72 -7.85 15.98
N PHE A 14 -3.02 -8.06 15.70
CA PHE A 14 -3.76 -9.25 16.15
C PHE A 14 -3.18 -10.57 15.62
N LEU A 15 -2.56 -10.53 14.44
CA LEU A 15 -1.95 -11.70 13.80
C LEU A 15 -0.51 -11.97 14.25
N ARG A 16 0.08 -11.10 15.10
CA ARG A 16 1.49 -11.20 15.53
C ARG A 16 1.89 -12.60 16.05
N ASN A 17 1.01 -13.22 16.83
CA ASN A 17 1.27 -14.52 17.46
C ASN A 17 0.58 -15.69 16.73
N LYS A 18 -0.21 -15.41 15.69
CA LYS A 18 -0.95 -16.44 14.95
C LYS A 18 -0.25 -16.85 13.65
N VAL A 19 0.57 -15.97 13.10
CA VAL A 19 1.34 -16.22 11.87
C VAL A 19 2.82 -16.26 12.21
N SER A 20 3.50 -17.35 11.88
CA SER A 20 4.90 -17.58 12.21
C SER A 20 5.85 -16.60 11.50
N ASN A 21 5.55 -16.27 10.24
CA ASN A 21 6.33 -15.29 9.47
C ASN A 21 5.94 -13.85 9.88
N PRO A 22 6.86 -13.06 10.46
CA PRO A 22 6.57 -11.70 10.90
C PRO A 22 6.12 -10.76 9.78
N SER A 23 6.76 -10.82 8.62
CA SER A 23 6.39 -9.97 7.47
C SER A 23 5.00 -10.33 6.95
N ALA A 24 4.69 -11.62 6.84
CA ALA A 24 3.36 -12.07 6.42
C ALA A 24 2.28 -11.64 7.45
N ALA A 25 2.54 -11.80 8.74
CA ALA A 25 1.63 -11.35 9.80
C ALA A 25 1.34 -9.85 9.70
N ALA A 26 2.39 -9.05 9.54
CA ALA A 26 2.31 -7.60 9.47
C ALA A 26 1.58 -7.14 8.20
N VAL A 27 1.90 -7.69 7.03
CA VAL A 27 1.23 -7.36 5.76
C VAL A 27 -0.25 -7.71 5.81
N THR A 28 -0.59 -8.94 6.24
CA THR A 28 -2.00 -9.36 6.34
C THR A 28 -2.77 -8.48 7.32
N GLY A 29 -2.16 -8.16 8.47
CA GLY A 29 -2.75 -7.22 9.44
C GLY A 29 -2.97 -5.82 8.84
N THR A 30 -1.98 -5.30 8.11
CA THR A 30 -2.07 -3.99 7.43
C THR A 30 -3.18 -3.97 6.40
N VAL A 31 -3.25 -4.96 5.51
CA VAL A 31 -4.33 -5.05 4.50
C VAL A 31 -5.70 -5.15 5.16
N GLY A 32 -5.82 -5.97 6.22
CA GLY A 32 -7.08 -6.11 6.96
C GLY A 32 -7.55 -4.79 7.58
N VAL A 33 -6.66 -4.04 8.23
CA VAL A 33 -7.05 -2.75 8.83
C VAL A 33 -7.29 -1.67 7.78
N CYS A 34 -6.58 -1.67 6.65
CA CYS A 34 -6.88 -0.78 5.54
C CYS A 34 -8.27 -1.05 4.95
N ALA A 35 -8.67 -2.32 4.81
CA ALA A 35 -10.02 -2.68 4.39
C ALA A 35 -11.09 -2.20 5.38
N LEU A 36 -10.86 -2.35 6.69
CA LEU A 36 -11.78 -1.83 7.71
C LEU A 36 -11.86 -0.31 7.67
N ARG A 37 -10.74 0.39 7.53
CA ARG A 37 -10.72 1.86 7.36
C ARG A 37 -11.50 2.27 6.11
N TYR A 38 -11.31 1.58 5.00
CA TYR A 38 -12.04 1.85 3.77
C TYR A 38 -13.55 1.76 3.98
N ILE A 39 -14.04 0.72 4.65
CA ILE A 39 -15.46 0.58 4.99
C ILE A 39 -15.94 1.75 5.85
N CYS A 40 -15.18 2.15 6.87
CA CYS A 40 -15.50 3.31 7.71
C CYS A 40 -15.62 4.60 6.89
N HIS A 41 -14.69 4.84 5.97
CA HIS A 41 -14.69 6.03 5.12
C HIS A 41 -15.84 6.02 4.10
N VAL A 42 -16.15 4.85 3.53
CA VAL A 42 -17.30 4.71 2.61
C VAL A 42 -18.63 5.01 3.31
N ILE A 43 -18.82 4.45 4.51
CA ILE A 43 -20.03 4.72 5.30
C ILE A 43 -20.12 6.20 5.68
N SER A 44 -19.02 6.77 6.18
CA SER A 44 -18.97 8.17 6.58
C SER A 44 -19.17 9.13 5.39
N GLY A 45 -18.57 8.84 4.25
CA GLY A 45 -18.75 9.64 3.03
C GLY A 45 -20.16 9.60 2.50
N GLY A 46 -20.78 8.41 2.48
CA GLY A 46 -22.16 8.24 2.03
C GLY A 46 -23.24 8.77 2.99
N THR A 47 -22.88 9.03 4.25
CA THR A 47 -23.83 9.50 5.28
C THR A 47 -23.44 10.88 5.81
N VAL A 48 -22.44 10.97 6.68
CA VAL A 48 -22.07 12.19 7.41
C VAL A 48 -21.70 13.32 6.46
N TRP A 49 -20.84 13.05 5.49
CA TRP A 49 -20.42 14.06 4.52
C TRP A 49 -21.49 14.39 3.48
N ALA A 50 -22.36 13.44 3.17
CA ALA A 50 -23.53 13.66 2.35
C ALA A 50 -24.68 14.39 3.10
N GLY A 51 -24.54 14.56 4.41
CA GLY A 51 -25.56 15.23 5.26
C GLY A 51 -26.85 14.42 5.41
N VAL A 52 -26.78 13.10 5.26
CA VAL A 52 -27.95 12.21 5.32
C VAL A 52 -27.74 11.08 6.34
N SER A 53 -28.82 10.60 6.95
CA SER A 53 -28.77 9.47 7.88
C SER A 53 -28.83 8.12 7.16
N ILE A 54 -29.50 8.08 6.00
CA ILE A 54 -29.62 6.90 5.15
C ILE A 54 -29.01 7.26 3.79
N PRO A 55 -27.94 6.58 3.37
CA PRO A 55 -27.28 6.92 2.12
C PRO A 55 -28.15 6.54 0.92
N SER A 56 -28.12 7.37 -0.12
CA SER A 56 -28.62 7.00 -1.44
C SER A 56 -27.64 6.04 -2.13
N THR A 57 -28.12 5.27 -3.11
CA THR A 57 -27.26 4.40 -3.93
C THR A 57 -26.15 5.20 -4.61
N ASP A 58 -26.48 6.36 -5.19
CA ASP A 58 -25.52 7.23 -5.88
C ASP A 58 -24.49 7.80 -4.90
N GLY A 59 -24.92 8.23 -3.71
CA GLY A 59 -24.02 8.71 -2.65
C GLY A 59 -23.06 7.63 -2.17
N LEU A 60 -23.53 6.39 -2.03
CA LEU A 60 -22.66 5.27 -1.69
C LEU A 60 -21.67 4.93 -2.81
N LEU A 61 -22.12 4.89 -4.05
CA LEU A 61 -21.25 4.61 -5.20
C LEU A 61 -20.19 5.70 -5.36
N TYR A 62 -20.58 6.97 -5.20
CA TYR A 62 -19.62 8.07 -5.19
C TYR A 62 -18.60 7.92 -4.05
N SER A 63 -19.06 7.70 -2.83
CA SER A 63 -18.18 7.53 -1.66
C SER A 63 -17.24 6.33 -1.82
N LEU A 64 -17.75 5.21 -2.34
CA LEU A 64 -16.94 4.01 -2.63
C LEU A 64 -15.84 4.33 -3.65
N SER A 65 -16.20 4.96 -4.76
CA SER A 65 -15.24 5.31 -5.81
C SER A 65 -14.23 6.35 -5.31
N TYR A 66 -14.68 7.42 -4.65
CA TYR A 66 -13.84 8.46 -4.08
C TYR A 66 -12.79 7.88 -3.11
N ASN A 67 -13.25 7.09 -2.14
CA ASN A 67 -12.31 6.51 -1.17
C ASN A 67 -11.36 5.49 -1.81
N ALA A 68 -11.78 4.77 -2.86
CA ALA A 68 -10.92 3.83 -3.57
C ALA A 68 -9.72 4.52 -4.23
N THR A 69 -9.89 5.73 -4.76
CA THR A 69 -8.82 6.45 -5.48
C THR A 69 -7.56 6.68 -4.65
N TYR A 70 -7.69 6.89 -3.35
CA TYR A 70 -6.54 7.08 -2.47
C TYR A 70 -6.26 5.89 -1.55
N MET A 71 -7.28 5.17 -1.09
CA MET A 71 -7.07 4.06 -0.14
C MET A 71 -6.48 2.81 -0.79
N ILE A 72 -6.73 2.56 -2.08
CA ILE A 72 -6.08 1.45 -2.79
C ILE A 72 -4.58 1.70 -2.91
N PRO A 73 -4.10 2.84 -3.48
CA PRO A 73 -2.68 3.16 -3.49
C PRO A 73 -2.05 3.18 -2.08
N GLU A 74 -2.71 3.78 -1.09
CA GLU A 74 -2.26 3.79 0.30
C GLU A 74 -2.05 2.37 0.84
N THR A 75 -3.00 1.46 0.58
CA THR A 75 -2.91 0.07 1.04
C THR A 75 -1.71 -0.65 0.42
N ILE A 76 -1.47 -0.46 -0.88
CA ILE A 76 -0.33 -1.08 -1.58
C ILE A 76 0.98 -0.55 -1.00
N ILE A 77 1.11 0.77 -0.84
CA ILE A 77 2.31 1.41 -0.30
C ILE A 77 2.57 0.95 1.14
N ASN A 78 1.54 0.95 1.99
CA ASN A 78 1.66 0.51 3.38
C ASN A 78 2.04 -0.97 3.48
N ALA A 79 1.42 -1.84 2.68
CA ALA A 79 1.75 -3.26 2.64
C ALA A 79 3.21 -3.50 2.20
N ALA A 80 3.66 -2.79 1.17
CA ALA A 80 5.04 -2.86 0.68
C ALA A 80 6.04 -2.35 1.71
N ALA A 81 5.77 -1.19 2.34
CA ALA A 81 6.61 -0.60 3.38
C ALA A 81 6.72 -1.52 4.61
N VAL A 82 5.59 -2.06 5.06
CA VAL A 82 5.54 -2.98 6.21
C VAL A 82 6.27 -4.29 5.89
N PHE A 83 6.08 -4.85 4.69
CA PHE A 83 6.81 -6.03 4.25
C PHE A 83 8.32 -5.81 4.30
N TRP A 84 8.78 -4.67 3.78
CA TRP A 84 10.18 -4.29 3.79
C TRP A 84 10.72 -4.08 5.21
N LEU A 85 10.03 -3.30 6.05
CA LEU A 85 10.44 -3.02 7.42
C LEU A 85 10.56 -4.28 8.26
N PHE A 86 9.58 -5.18 8.21
CA PHE A 86 9.60 -6.45 8.94
C PHE A 86 10.56 -7.48 8.34
N GLY A 87 11.01 -7.26 7.10
CA GLY A 87 12.12 -7.99 6.50
C GLY A 87 13.49 -7.49 6.99
N CYS A 88 13.61 -6.20 7.27
CA CYS A 88 14.85 -5.54 7.68
C CYS A 88 15.06 -5.51 9.20
N LEU A 89 13.98 -5.41 9.97
CA LEU A 89 13.99 -5.21 11.41
C LEU A 89 13.29 -6.35 12.14
N ASN A 90 13.84 -6.69 13.31
CA ASN A 90 13.23 -7.64 14.22
C ASN A 90 12.42 -6.89 15.29
N PHE A 91 11.10 -6.89 15.14
CA PHE A 91 10.16 -6.27 16.09
C PHE A 91 9.68 -7.24 17.18
N ARG A 92 10.13 -8.50 17.19
CA ARG A 92 9.74 -9.50 18.21
C ARG A 92 10.70 -9.56 19.40
N SER A 93 11.89 -8.98 19.28
CA SER A 93 12.85 -8.83 20.38
C SER A 93 12.44 -7.71 21.32
N GLU A 94 12.95 -7.71 22.54
CA GLU A 94 12.70 -6.65 23.55
C GLU A 94 13.12 -5.27 23.06
N LYS A 95 14.20 -5.23 22.27
CA LYS A 95 14.66 -4.01 21.58
C LYS A 95 14.62 -4.25 20.07
N ILE A 96 14.16 -3.25 19.33
CA ILE A 96 14.20 -3.29 17.87
C ILE A 96 15.65 -3.45 17.43
N SER A 97 15.91 -4.46 16.64
CA SER A 97 17.26 -4.79 16.14
C SER A 97 17.21 -5.08 14.64
N VAL A 98 18.36 -4.99 13.97
CA VAL A 98 18.49 -5.39 12.57
C VAL A 98 18.26 -6.90 12.45
N ALA A 99 17.53 -7.31 11.42
CA ALA A 99 17.31 -8.73 11.19
C ALA A 99 18.63 -9.43 10.83
N LYS A 100 18.92 -10.56 11.48
CA LYS A 100 20.15 -11.35 11.25
C LYS A 100 20.43 -11.69 9.78
N LYS A 101 19.38 -11.70 8.94
CA LYS A 101 19.50 -11.94 7.50
C LYS A 101 20.25 -10.82 6.79
N ILE A 102 20.10 -9.56 7.20
CA ILE A 102 20.79 -8.40 6.61
C ILE A 102 22.30 -8.46 6.88
N GLU A 103 22.67 -8.85 8.10
CA GLU A 103 24.07 -8.98 8.49
C GLU A 103 24.82 -10.02 7.63
N LYS A 104 24.08 -11.01 7.10
CA LYS A 104 24.63 -12.10 6.29
C LYS A 104 24.69 -11.81 4.80
N ASN A 105 23.78 -10.98 4.25
CA ASN A 105 23.72 -10.71 2.81
C ASN A 105 23.16 -9.33 2.49
N LEU A 106 24.06 -8.35 2.48
CA LEU A 106 23.74 -6.97 2.16
C LEU A 106 23.20 -6.82 0.71
N ALA A 107 23.78 -7.54 -0.26
CA ALA A 107 23.37 -7.45 -1.65
C ALA A 107 21.93 -7.94 -1.88
N GLU A 108 21.51 -9.01 -1.20
CA GLU A 108 20.12 -9.49 -1.21
C GLU A 108 19.18 -8.40 -0.67
N THR A 109 19.54 -7.78 0.45
CA THR A 109 18.71 -6.77 1.11
C THR A 109 18.59 -5.50 0.26
N VAL A 110 19.69 -5.02 -0.30
CA VAL A 110 19.68 -3.84 -1.18
C VAL A 110 18.81 -4.10 -2.42
N SER A 111 18.97 -5.24 -3.07
CA SER A 111 18.18 -5.60 -4.24
C SER A 111 16.69 -5.73 -3.91
N ALA A 112 16.35 -6.38 -2.79
CA ALA A 112 14.95 -6.47 -2.32
C ALA A 112 14.38 -5.09 -2.01
N SER A 113 15.16 -4.18 -1.42
CA SER A 113 14.73 -2.81 -1.13
C SER A 113 14.46 -2.02 -2.41
N ILE A 114 15.33 -2.10 -3.41
CA ILE A 114 15.12 -1.44 -4.71
C ILE A 114 13.88 -1.99 -5.39
N SER A 115 13.66 -3.31 -5.34
CA SER A 115 12.45 -3.94 -5.89
C SER A 115 11.17 -3.34 -5.29
N ILE A 116 11.09 -3.22 -3.99
CA ILE A 116 9.91 -2.69 -3.30
C ILE A 116 9.74 -1.19 -3.55
N LEU A 117 10.83 -0.43 -3.47
CA LEU A 117 10.81 1.02 -3.69
C LEU A 117 10.38 1.38 -5.12
N SER A 118 10.81 0.63 -6.15
CA SER A 118 10.38 0.87 -7.52
C SER A 118 8.88 0.70 -7.71
N LEU A 119 8.28 -0.31 -7.07
CA LEU A 119 6.84 -0.51 -7.08
C LEU A 119 6.11 0.64 -6.35
N MET A 120 6.60 1.04 -5.18
CA MET A 120 5.99 2.12 -4.40
C MET A 120 6.02 3.45 -5.17
N VAL A 121 7.15 3.79 -5.79
CA VAL A 121 7.28 5.02 -6.58
C VAL A 121 6.33 4.99 -7.77
N ALA A 122 6.22 3.88 -8.51
CA ALA A 122 5.28 3.75 -9.62
C ALA A 122 3.83 3.97 -9.16
N VAL A 123 3.41 3.31 -8.07
CA VAL A 123 2.06 3.47 -7.50
C VAL A 123 1.77 4.92 -7.07
N ILE A 124 2.76 5.60 -6.47
CA ILE A 124 2.60 7.01 -6.06
C ILE A 124 2.42 7.90 -7.29
N VAL A 125 3.28 7.76 -8.31
CA VAL A 125 3.22 8.58 -9.52
C VAL A 125 1.90 8.35 -10.25
N ASP A 126 1.46 7.10 -10.41
CA ASP A 126 0.20 6.75 -11.06
C ASP A 126 -1.00 7.28 -10.29
N ALA A 127 -1.00 7.14 -8.96
CA ALA A 127 -2.07 7.68 -8.11
C ALA A 127 -2.17 9.21 -8.22
N VAL A 128 -1.04 9.92 -8.19
CA VAL A 128 -1.01 11.38 -8.34
C VAL A 128 -1.50 11.79 -9.73
N ALA A 129 -1.06 11.12 -10.79
CA ALA A 129 -1.47 11.41 -12.16
C ALA A 129 -2.98 11.23 -12.36
N VAL A 130 -3.54 10.13 -11.86
CA VAL A 130 -4.98 9.85 -11.93
C VAL A 130 -5.76 10.84 -11.07
N PHE A 131 -5.36 11.06 -9.82
CA PHE A 131 -6.04 11.97 -8.91
C PHE A 131 -6.08 13.40 -9.45
N ALA A 132 -4.96 13.91 -9.95
CA ALA A 132 -4.88 15.25 -10.52
C ALA A 132 -5.77 15.41 -11.76
N SER A 133 -5.94 14.36 -12.58
CA SER A 133 -6.81 14.42 -13.76
C SER A 133 -8.30 14.38 -13.44
N LEU A 134 -8.67 13.82 -12.28
CA LEU A 134 -10.06 13.76 -11.82
C LEU A 134 -10.50 15.00 -11.05
N GLN A 135 -9.56 15.88 -10.66
CA GLN A 135 -9.89 17.06 -9.89
C GLN A 135 -10.50 18.13 -10.81
N ASN A 136 -11.73 18.55 -10.50
CA ASN A 136 -12.38 19.64 -11.21
C ASN A 136 -11.68 20.97 -10.85
N PRO A 137 -11.13 21.72 -11.84
CA PRO A 137 -10.35 22.91 -11.58
C PRO A 137 -11.14 24.05 -10.93
N ASP A 138 -12.47 24.10 -11.15
CA ASP A 138 -13.32 25.19 -10.66
C ASP A 138 -13.78 24.93 -9.22
N SER A 139 -14.13 23.69 -8.89
CA SER A 139 -14.69 23.32 -7.57
C SER A 139 -13.68 22.66 -6.64
N GLY A 140 -12.57 22.12 -7.17
CA GLY A 140 -11.61 21.31 -6.42
C GLY A 140 -12.12 19.92 -6.01
N VAL A 141 -13.37 19.58 -6.38
CA VAL A 141 -14.00 18.29 -6.06
C VAL A 141 -13.61 17.26 -7.12
N LEU A 142 -13.53 15.98 -6.75
CA LEU A 142 -13.32 14.90 -7.71
C LEU A 142 -14.55 14.70 -8.58
N ASP A 143 -14.33 14.72 -9.88
CA ASP A 143 -15.33 14.45 -10.91
C ASP A 143 -14.88 13.29 -11.79
N PHE A 144 -15.53 12.14 -11.62
CA PHE A 144 -15.19 10.91 -12.35
C PHE A 144 -15.50 10.99 -13.85
N SER A 145 -16.32 11.96 -14.30
CA SER A 145 -16.55 12.18 -15.73
C SER A 145 -15.28 12.66 -16.45
N LEU A 146 -14.32 13.24 -15.68
CA LEU A 146 -13.02 13.71 -16.18
C LEU A 146 -11.99 12.60 -16.39
N ILE A 147 -12.33 11.34 -16.15
CA ILE A 147 -11.39 10.21 -16.27
C ILE A 147 -10.77 10.09 -17.67
N SER A 148 -11.49 10.54 -18.69
CA SER A 148 -10.99 10.61 -20.07
C SER A 148 -9.79 11.56 -20.23
N ASN A 149 -9.60 12.50 -19.30
CA ASN A 149 -8.48 13.45 -19.32
C ASN A 149 -7.20 12.81 -18.72
N THR A 150 -7.32 11.63 -18.13
CA THR A 150 -6.15 10.91 -17.58
C THR A 150 -5.23 10.47 -18.71
N ASN A 151 -3.96 10.80 -18.58
CA ASN A 151 -2.94 10.30 -19.50
C ASN A 151 -2.62 8.82 -19.21
N PHE A 152 -3.48 7.92 -19.67
CA PHE A 152 -3.30 6.48 -19.48
C PHE A 152 -2.03 5.93 -20.13
N THR A 153 -1.48 6.61 -21.16
CA THR A 153 -0.18 6.24 -21.72
C THR A 153 0.93 6.45 -20.71
N LEU A 154 0.95 7.60 -20.03
CA LEU A 154 1.91 7.87 -18.95
C LEU A 154 1.77 6.86 -17.82
N VAL A 155 0.55 6.65 -17.32
CA VAL A 155 0.26 5.67 -16.27
C VAL A 155 0.74 4.27 -16.68
N GLY A 156 0.45 3.84 -17.92
CA GLY A 156 0.89 2.54 -18.41
C GLY A 156 2.41 2.40 -18.51
N ILE A 157 3.12 3.45 -18.94
CA ILE A 157 4.59 3.46 -19.01
C ILE A 157 5.20 3.40 -17.60
N VAL A 158 4.71 4.22 -16.67
CA VAL A 158 5.21 4.26 -15.28
C VAL A 158 4.97 2.92 -14.58
N SER A 159 3.75 2.38 -14.68
CA SER A 159 3.42 1.04 -14.16
C SER A 159 4.33 -0.04 -14.75
N ALA A 160 4.52 -0.05 -16.07
CA ALA A 160 5.37 -1.05 -16.74
C ALA A 160 6.82 -0.98 -16.25
N ILE A 161 7.41 0.23 -16.18
CA ILE A 161 8.76 0.43 -15.67
C ILE A 161 8.86 -0.03 -14.22
N GLY A 162 7.92 0.36 -13.35
CA GLY A 162 7.89 -0.02 -11.95
C GLY A 162 7.82 -1.54 -11.75
N ILE A 163 6.97 -2.22 -12.52
CA ILE A 163 6.82 -3.67 -12.47
C ILE A 163 8.10 -4.36 -12.97
N VAL A 164 8.67 -3.92 -14.10
CA VAL A 164 9.91 -4.49 -14.64
C VAL A 164 11.05 -4.36 -13.63
N LEU A 165 11.27 -3.18 -13.07
CA LEU A 165 12.30 -2.97 -12.04
C LEU A 165 12.03 -3.82 -10.79
N CYS A 166 10.79 -3.88 -10.32
CA CYS A 166 10.40 -4.71 -9.19
C CYS A 166 10.77 -6.18 -9.44
N VAL A 167 10.39 -6.73 -10.58
CA VAL A 167 10.66 -8.14 -10.92
C VAL A 167 12.14 -8.40 -11.09
N VAL A 168 12.88 -7.55 -11.82
CA VAL A 168 14.33 -7.70 -12.05
C VAL A 168 15.09 -7.72 -10.73
N PHE A 169 14.84 -6.74 -9.87
CA PHE A 169 15.53 -6.68 -8.57
C PHE A 169 15.08 -7.76 -7.59
N ALA A 170 13.84 -8.24 -7.67
CA ALA A 170 13.39 -9.41 -6.90
C ALA A 170 14.13 -10.70 -7.34
N ILE A 171 14.37 -10.87 -8.64
CA ILE A 171 15.16 -12.00 -9.16
C ILE A 171 16.62 -11.89 -8.70
N ILE A 172 17.23 -10.70 -8.80
CA ILE A 172 18.60 -10.46 -8.32
C ILE A 172 18.69 -10.79 -6.83
N ALA A 173 17.77 -10.33 -6.01
CA ALA A 173 17.71 -10.64 -4.58
C ALA A 173 17.64 -12.16 -4.33
N LYS A 174 16.83 -12.88 -5.10
CA LYS A 174 16.71 -14.35 -4.98
C LYS A 174 18.00 -15.08 -5.39
N VAL A 175 18.66 -14.64 -6.46
CA VAL A 175 19.91 -15.22 -6.94
C VAL A 175 21.03 -15.00 -5.92
N THR A 176 21.18 -13.79 -5.40
CA THR A 176 22.18 -13.45 -4.38
C THR A 176 21.95 -14.23 -3.07
N SER A 177 20.70 -14.43 -2.67
CA SER A 177 20.32 -15.26 -1.53
C SER A 177 20.77 -16.73 -1.70
N ASN A 178 20.55 -17.29 -2.87
CA ASN A 178 20.90 -18.68 -3.16
C ASN A 178 22.41 -18.90 -3.26
N SER A 179 23.15 -17.91 -3.79
CA SER A 179 24.62 -17.96 -3.88
C SER A 179 25.26 -17.95 -2.48
N ALA A 180 24.74 -17.13 -1.57
CA ALA A 180 25.23 -17.08 -0.19
C ALA A 180 24.99 -18.38 0.59
N LYS A 181 23.93 -19.15 0.26
CA LYS A 181 23.65 -20.45 0.89
C LYS A 181 24.54 -21.57 0.42
N LYS A 182 25.19 -21.45 -0.75
CA LYS A 182 26.10 -22.46 -1.30
C LYS A 182 27.53 -22.33 -0.77
N VAL A 183 27.87 -21.18 -0.21
CA VAL A 183 29.22 -20.87 0.30
C VAL A 183 29.36 -21.17 1.81
N ASN A 184 28.25 -21.31 2.52
CA ASN A 184 28.16 -21.71 3.94
C ASN A 184 27.71 -23.16 4.06
#